data_6c90acaf05cb9f7e4f85cb4c8d5c96b7
#
_entry.id   6c90acaf05cb9f7e4f85cb4c8d5c96b7
#
_cell.length_a   1.000
_cell.length_b   1.000
_cell.length_c   1.000
_cell.angle_alpha   90.00
_cell.angle_beta   90.00
_cell.angle_gamma   90.00
#
_symmetry.space_group_name_H-M   'P 1'
#
loop_
_entity.id
_entity.type
_entity.pdbx_description
1 polymer ?
#
loop_
_entity_poly.entity_id
_entity_poly.type
_entity_poly.pdbx_seq_one_letter_code
_entity_poly.pdbx_strand_id
1 'polypeptide(L)'
;GQDKINAAYAHGGRALTKAVIEYNFQINIHYYAEVDFNGFISIVDTIGGIVVDNPAALKDDSYEWTRVYFPTGPQHMDGRTALQYVRTRHDDNDFARGQRQQQVLRAIREHGVRLNLITRVRSLLQDVEENFRTDLSMRQSLALARMANDIDGDNIVSHSLLECTSDAWIEGISYVMPDWDCIHGMMNEIMPPDTGPEDQEVETEDP
;
A
#
# COMPACT_ATOMS: atom_id res chain seq x y z
N GLY A 1 21.28 -6.99 14.41
CA GLY A 1 21.55 -5.56 14.28
C GLY A 1 20.26 -4.82 14.02
N GLN A 2 20.19 -3.57 14.43
CA GLN A 2 19.06 -2.70 14.10
C GLN A 2 19.33 -2.07 12.72
N ASP A 3 18.34 -2.12 11.84
CA ASP A 3 18.40 -1.50 10.52
C ASP A 3 17.01 -0.96 10.15
N LYS A 4 16.94 -0.18 9.06
CA LYS A 4 15.66 0.32 8.56
C LYS A 4 14.77 -0.84 8.10
N ILE A 5 13.49 -0.78 8.38
CA ILE A 5 12.54 -1.85 8.03
C ILE A 5 12.54 -2.17 6.53
N ASN A 6 12.77 -1.17 5.68
CA ASN A 6 12.86 -1.35 4.24
C ASN A 6 14.11 -2.11 3.78
N ALA A 7 15.15 -2.22 4.61
CA ALA A 7 16.34 -3.01 4.32
C ALA A 7 16.05 -4.53 4.36
N ALA A 8 14.97 -4.95 5.02
CA ALA A 8 14.59 -6.36 5.13
C ALA A 8 14.43 -7.01 3.76
N TYR A 9 13.87 -6.30 2.77
CA TYR A 9 13.72 -6.83 1.43
C TYR A 9 15.07 -7.08 0.75
N ALA A 10 16.02 -6.17 0.89
CA ALA A 10 17.36 -6.32 0.31
C ALA A 10 18.16 -7.47 0.95
N HIS A 11 17.92 -7.76 2.23
CA HIS A 11 18.65 -8.81 2.97
C HIS A 11 18.04 -10.21 2.84
N GLY A 12 16.73 -10.33 2.74
CA GLY A 12 16.07 -11.63 2.74
C GLY A 12 14.77 -11.69 1.94
N GLY A 13 14.58 -10.72 1.03
CA GLY A 13 13.42 -10.67 0.13
C GLY A 13 12.09 -10.63 0.89
N ARG A 14 11.06 -11.16 0.25
CA ARG A 14 9.69 -11.18 0.77
C ARG A 14 9.56 -11.86 2.13
N ALA A 15 10.23 -13.01 2.29
CA ALA A 15 10.09 -13.79 3.51
C ALA A 15 10.56 -13.02 4.74
N LEU A 16 11.71 -12.36 4.65
CA LEU A 16 12.21 -11.54 5.74
C LEU A 16 11.36 -10.29 5.93
N THR A 17 10.92 -9.63 4.84
CA THR A 17 10.05 -8.46 4.94
C THR A 17 8.76 -8.78 5.66
N LYS A 18 8.09 -9.90 5.28
CA LYS A 18 6.89 -10.37 5.95
C LYS A 18 7.14 -10.61 7.44
N ALA A 19 8.17 -11.38 7.78
CA ALA A 19 8.49 -11.71 9.17
C ALA A 19 8.81 -10.46 10.02
N VAL A 20 9.53 -9.48 9.44
CA VAL A 20 9.85 -8.22 10.12
C VAL A 20 8.60 -7.39 10.36
N ILE A 21 7.68 -7.32 9.41
CA ILE A 21 6.41 -6.59 9.57
C ILE A 21 5.54 -7.30 10.61
N GLU A 22 5.34 -8.62 10.51
CA GLU A 22 4.53 -9.39 11.47
C GLU A 22 5.06 -9.26 12.90
N TYR A 23 6.39 -9.37 13.06
CA TYR A 23 7.03 -9.25 14.37
C TYR A 23 6.90 -7.86 15.00
N ASN A 24 7.19 -6.82 14.21
CA ASN A 24 7.22 -5.45 14.74
C ASN A 24 5.82 -4.86 14.94
N PHE A 25 4.87 -5.15 14.05
CA PHE A 25 3.51 -4.61 14.11
C PHE A 25 2.53 -5.53 14.84
N GLN A 26 2.95 -6.74 15.22
CA GLN A 26 2.11 -7.76 15.89
C GLN A 26 0.84 -8.11 15.11
N ILE A 27 0.95 -8.18 13.79
CA ILE A 27 -0.14 -8.51 12.87
C ILE A 27 0.18 -9.79 12.10
N ASN A 28 -0.84 -10.45 11.56
CA ASN A 28 -0.67 -11.57 10.65
C ASN A 28 -0.83 -11.11 9.20
N ILE A 29 0.15 -11.40 8.35
CA ILE A 29 0.07 -11.18 6.91
C ILE A 29 -0.32 -12.50 6.24
N HIS A 30 -1.55 -12.58 5.72
CA HIS A 30 -2.08 -13.79 5.12
C HIS A 30 -1.62 -13.97 3.68
N TYR A 31 -1.54 -12.87 2.93
CA TYR A 31 -1.19 -12.86 1.51
C TYR A 31 -0.26 -11.70 1.19
N TYR A 32 0.48 -11.83 0.09
CA TYR A 32 1.28 -10.73 -0.43
C TYR A 32 0.97 -10.49 -1.91
N ALA A 33 1.20 -9.27 -2.33
CA ALA A 33 1.29 -8.87 -3.73
C ALA A 33 2.52 -8.00 -3.91
N GLU A 34 3.37 -8.37 -4.85
CA GLU A 34 4.61 -7.66 -5.19
C GLU A 34 4.54 -7.23 -6.65
N VAL A 35 4.79 -5.97 -6.89
CA VAL A 35 4.81 -5.36 -8.22
C VAL A 35 6.09 -4.54 -8.36
N ASP A 36 6.79 -4.70 -9.47
CA ASP A 36 7.90 -3.81 -9.81
C ASP A 36 7.39 -2.56 -10.57
N PHE A 37 8.31 -1.66 -10.92
CA PHE A 37 7.95 -0.41 -11.60
C PHE A 37 7.33 -0.64 -12.98
N ASN A 38 7.79 -1.65 -13.72
CA ASN A 38 7.23 -1.98 -15.03
C ASN A 38 5.83 -2.56 -14.90
N GLY A 39 5.62 -3.45 -13.92
CA GLY A 39 4.29 -3.97 -13.59
C GLY A 39 3.32 -2.87 -13.17
N PHE A 40 3.76 -1.94 -12.34
CA PHE A 40 2.94 -0.78 -11.98
C PHE A 40 2.53 0.05 -13.21
N ILE A 41 3.49 0.38 -14.08
CA ILE A 41 3.22 1.10 -15.34
C ILE A 41 2.20 0.31 -16.19
N SER A 42 2.44 -0.98 -16.39
CA SER A 42 1.56 -1.84 -17.19
C SER A 42 0.14 -1.92 -16.61
N ILE A 43 -0.01 -2.03 -15.29
CA ILE A 43 -1.33 -2.03 -14.63
C ILE A 43 -2.08 -0.74 -14.93
N VAL A 44 -1.45 0.42 -14.71
CA VAL A 44 -2.08 1.73 -14.95
C VAL A 44 -2.43 1.92 -16.42
N ASP A 45 -1.54 1.54 -17.34
CA ASP A 45 -1.78 1.68 -18.79
C ASP A 45 -2.88 0.73 -19.27
N THR A 46 -2.94 -0.50 -18.77
CA THR A 46 -3.97 -1.48 -19.16
C THR A 46 -5.39 -1.03 -18.75
N ILE A 47 -5.50 -0.28 -17.65
CA ILE A 47 -6.79 0.32 -17.27
C ILE A 47 -7.09 1.64 -17.99
N GLY A 48 -6.20 2.09 -18.85
CA GLY A 48 -6.38 3.34 -19.63
C GLY A 48 -5.94 4.61 -18.90
N GLY A 49 -5.07 4.47 -17.90
CA GLY A 49 -4.62 5.57 -17.05
C GLY A 49 -5.53 5.81 -15.85
N ILE A 50 -5.16 6.75 -15.01
CA ILE A 50 -5.90 7.16 -13.82
C ILE A 50 -6.06 8.66 -13.74
N VAL A 51 -7.05 9.14 -13.02
CA VAL A 51 -7.20 10.57 -12.69
C VAL A 51 -6.86 10.75 -11.21
N VAL A 52 -5.88 11.58 -10.93
CA VAL A 52 -5.47 11.94 -9.57
C VAL A 52 -5.72 13.43 -9.36
N ASP A 53 -6.42 13.78 -8.30
CA ASP A 53 -6.59 15.17 -7.88
C ASP A 53 -5.40 15.61 -7.04
N ASN A 54 -4.50 16.40 -7.64
CA ASN A 54 -3.30 16.88 -6.99
C ASN A 54 -3.62 18.12 -6.14
N PRO A 55 -3.50 18.08 -4.80
CA PRO A 55 -3.94 19.16 -3.92
C PRO A 55 -3.06 20.42 -4.03
N ALA A 56 -1.80 20.25 -4.41
CA ALA A 56 -0.84 21.36 -4.56
C ALA A 56 0.11 21.09 -5.71
N ALA A 57 0.54 22.14 -6.40
CA ALA A 57 1.52 21.99 -7.47
C ALA A 57 2.81 21.36 -6.95
N LEU A 58 3.29 20.35 -7.65
CA LEU A 58 4.48 19.59 -7.32
C LEU A 58 5.51 19.73 -8.43
N LYS A 59 6.75 20.05 -8.06
CA LYS A 59 7.84 20.20 -9.00
C LYS A 59 9.05 19.41 -8.48
N ASP A 60 9.72 18.71 -9.40
CA ASP A 60 10.98 18.05 -9.09
C ASP A 60 11.95 18.26 -10.27
N ASP A 61 12.97 19.06 -10.03
CA ASP A 61 13.99 19.39 -11.03
C ASP A 61 15.12 18.34 -11.07
N SER A 62 15.10 17.36 -10.16
CA SER A 62 16.15 16.35 -9.99
C SER A 62 15.66 14.91 -10.26
N TYR A 63 14.40 14.72 -10.65
CA TYR A 63 13.85 13.39 -10.91
C TYR A 63 14.59 12.71 -12.09
N GLU A 64 15.40 11.69 -11.78
CA GLU A 64 16.13 10.89 -12.80
C GLU A 64 16.76 11.75 -13.92
N TRP A 65 17.36 12.90 -13.55
CA TRP A 65 17.96 13.89 -14.48
C TRP A 65 16.96 14.58 -15.41
N THR A 66 15.67 14.47 -15.13
CA THR A 66 14.60 15.16 -15.84
C THR A 66 13.84 16.09 -14.90
N ARG A 67 13.12 17.02 -15.49
CA ARG A 67 12.25 17.93 -14.75
C ARG A 67 10.82 17.43 -14.87
N VAL A 68 10.15 17.21 -13.73
CA VAL A 68 8.73 16.87 -13.68
C VAL A 68 7.94 17.99 -13.02
N TYR A 69 6.72 18.19 -13.50
CA TYR A 69 5.80 19.18 -12.97
C TYR A 69 4.38 18.65 -13.01
N PHE A 70 3.71 18.69 -11.87
CA PHE A 70 2.32 18.31 -11.70
C PHE A 70 1.55 19.53 -11.19
N PRO A 71 0.68 20.16 -12.00
CA PRO A 71 -0.14 21.27 -11.55
C PRO A 71 -1.17 20.84 -10.51
N THR A 72 -1.76 21.80 -9.80
CA THR A 72 -2.88 21.56 -8.88
C THR A 72 -4.13 21.14 -9.65
N GLY A 73 -4.96 20.30 -9.03
CA GLY A 73 -6.24 19.85 -9.56
C GLY A 73 -6.15 18.49 -10.26
N PRO A 74 -7.26 18.05 -10.89
CA PRO A 74 -7.35 16.73 -11.50
C PRO A 74 -6.38 16.58 -12.68
N GLN A 75 -5.58 15.50 -12.63
CA GLN A 75 -4.59 15.15 -13.65
C GLN A 75 -4.86 13.75 -14.17
N HIS A 76 -5.00 13.61 -15.49
CA HIS A 76 -4.95 12.28 -16.10
C HIS A 76 -3.48 11.83 -16.22
N MET A 77 -3.18 10.65 -15.72
CA MET A 77 -1.83 10.09 -15.70
C MET A 77 -1.83 8.71 -16.35
N ASP A 78 -0.93 8.49 -17.29
CA ASP A 78 -0.54 7.16 -17.74
C ASP A 78 0.36 6.49 -16.68
N GLY A 79 0.76 5.24 -16.90
CA GLY A 79 1.55 4.49 -15.92
C GLY A 79 2.89 5.13 -15.61
N ARG A 80 3.57 5.70 -16.61
CA ARG A 80 4.84 6.38 -16.43
C ARG A 80 4.68 7.66 -15.62
N THR A 81 3.70 8.47 -15.92
CA THR A 81 3.41 9.72 -15.23
C THR A 81 2.98 9.46 -13.78
N ALA A 82 2.13 8.44 -13.56
CA ALA A 82 1.73 8.01 -12.23
C ALA A 82 2.93 7.52 -11.39
N LEU A 83 3.86 6.75 -12.01
CA LEU A 83 5.08 6.33 -11.33
C LEU A 83 5.98 7.52 -10.97
N GLN A 84 6.13 8.49 -11.85
CA GLN A 84 6.86 9.72 -11.55
C GLN A 84 6.23 10.46 -10.36
N TYR A 85 4.91 10.61 -10.36
CA TYR A 85 4.16 11.29 -9.30
C TYR A 85 4.39 10.67 -7.92
N VAL A 86 4.33 9.35 -7.79
CA VAL A 86 4.53 8.66 -6.50
C VAL A 86 5.99 8.57 -6.05
N ARG A 87 6.95 8.78 -6.96
CA ARG A 87 8.39 8.71 -6.66
C ARG A 87 9.04 10.06 -6.40
N THR A 88 8.42 11.15 -6.82
CA THR A 88 8.94 12.53 -6.63
C THR A 88 9.16 12.84 -5.16
N ARG A 89 10.32 13.47 -4.81
CA ARG A 89 10.77 13.71 -3.44
C ARG A 89 11.32 15.12 -3.19
N HIS A 90 11.38 15.98 -4.20
CA HIS A 90 12.23 17.18 -4.14
C HIS A 90 11.82 18.22 -3.09
N ASP A 91 10.53 18.49 -2.93
CA ASP A 91 10.06 19.63 -2.12
C ASP A 91 9.25 19.18 -0.89
N ASP A 92 9.16 17.87 -0.62
CA ASP A 92 8.33 17.37 0.45
C ASP A 92 8.97 16.20 1.23
N ASN A 93 8.40 15.92 2.38
CA ASN A 93 8.86 14.84 3.25
C ASN A 93 8.29 13.47 2.79
N ASP A 94 8.78 12.40 3.41
CA ASP A 94 8.33 11.02 3.16
C ASP A 94 6.81 10.83 3.39
N PHE A 95 6.20 11.67 4.22
CA PHE A 95 4.76 11.67 4.47
C PHE A 95 3.94 12.10 3.24
N ALA A 96 4.30 13.22 2.62
CA ALA A 96 3.62 13.69 1.42
C ALA A 96 3.74 12.66 0.27
N ARG A 97 4.90 11.99 0.18
CA ARG A 97 5.07 10.86 -0.74
C ARG A 97 4.11 9.70 -0.41
N GLY A 98 3.96 9.34 0.86
CA GLY A 98 2.99 8.32 1.30
C GLY A 98 1.55 8.69 0.94
N GLN A 99 1.16 9.95 1.11
CA GLN A 99 -0.16 10.43 0.71
C GLN A 99 -0.37 10.31 -0.82
N ARG A 100 0.61 10.67 -1.65
CA ARG A 100 0.52 10.50 -3.10
C ARG A 100 0.37 9.03 -3.50
N GLN A 101 1.08 8.12 -2.84
CA GLN A 101 0.92 6.68 -3.07
C GLN A 101 -0.50 6.21 -2.77
N GLN A 102 -1.08 6.67 -1.66
CA GLN A 102 -2.48 6.36 -1.31
C GLN A 102 -3.47 6.94 -2.33
N GLN A 103 -3.27 8.18 -2.78
CA GLN A 103 -4.11 8.81 -3.81
C GLN A 103 -4.11 8.00 -5.11
N VAL A 104 -2.94 7.55 -5.56
CA VAL A 104 -2.82 6.73 -6.76
C VAL A 104 -3.48 5.37 -6.59
N LEU A 105 -3.32 4.70 -5.45
CA LEU A 105 -4.00 3.43 -5.17
C LEU A 105 -5.53 3.58 -5.18
N ARG A 106 -6.06 4.67 -4.59
CA ARG A 106 -7.49 4.98 -4.65
C ARG A 106 -7.95 5.23 -6.09
N ALA A 107 -7.19 6.00 -6.87
CA ALA A 107 -7.51 6.29 -8.27
C ALA A 107 -7.51 5.02 -9.14
N ILE A 108 -6.55 4.10 -8.93
CA ILE A 108 -6.52 2.79 -9.61
C ILE A 108 -7.79 1.99 -9.27
N ARG A 109 -8.16 1.92 -7.98
CA ARG A 109 -9.38 1.22 -7.55
C ARG A 109 -10.64 1.83 -8.17
N GLU A 110 -10.83 3.14 -8.05
CA GLU A 110 -12.02 3.84 -8.57
C GLU A 110 -12.16 3.66 -10.09
N HIS A 111 -11.05 3.76 -10.81
CA HIS A 111 -11.06 3.56 -12.26
C HIS A 111 -11.35 2.11 -12.62
N GLY A 112 -10.75 1.16 -11.87
CA GLY A 112 -11.00 -0.27 -12.02
C GLY A 112 -12.46 -0.66 -11.79
N VAL A 113 -13.09 -0.10 -10.77
CA VAL A 113 -14.52 -0.30 -10.47
C VAL A 113 -15.39 0.24 -11.60
N ARG A 114 -15.13 1.47 -12.08
CA ARG A 114 -15.88 2.09 -13.21
C ARG A 114 -15.82 1.23 -14.47
N LEU A 115 -14.67 0.64 -14.76
CA LEU A 115 -14.47 -0.20 -15.95
C LEU A 115 -15.00 -1.62 -15.80
N ASN A 116 -15.56 -1.96 -14.62
CA ASN A 116 -15.98 -3.32 -14.29
C ASN A 116 -14.89 -4.37 -14.57
N LEU A 117 -13.65 -4.06 -14.14
CA LEU A 117 -12.46 -4.85 -14.42
C LEU A 117 -12.49 -6.25 -13.80
N ILE A 118 -13.45 -6.54 -12.92
CA ILE A 118 -13.64 -7.87 -12.33
C ILE A 118 -13.71 -8.94 -13.42
N THR A 119 -14.38 -8.64 -14.54
CA THR A 119 -14.50 -9.57 -15.67
C THR A 119 -13.17 -9.77 -16.42
N ARG A 120 -12.19 -8.89 -16.22
CA ARG A 120 -10.90 -8.87 -16.90
C ARG A 120 -9.72 -9.13 -15.97
N VAL A 121 -9.96 -9.38 -14.66
CA VAL A 121 -8.88 -9.62 -13.69
C VAL A 121 -7.90 -10.68 -14.16
N ARG A 122 -8.41 -11.74 -14.79
CA ARG A 122 -7.55 -12.82 -15.30
C ARG A 122 -6.61 -12.35 -16.42
N SER A 123 -7.11 -11.60 -17.39
CA SER A 123 -6.26 -11.07 -18.47
C SER A 123 -5.28 -10.03 -17.94
N LEU A 124 -5.72 -9.14 -17.04
CA LEU A 124 -4.86 -8.17 -16.39
C LEU A 124 -3.68 -8.82 -15.66
N LEU A 125 -3.95 -9.88 -14.88
CA LEU A 125 -2.88 -10.62 -14.19
C LEU A 125 -1.94 -11.33 -15.16
N GLN A 126 -2.44 -11.83 -16.29
CA GLN A 126 -1.61 -12.42 -17.35
C GLN A 126 -0.74 -11.37 -18.05
N ASP A 127 -1.25 -10.18 -18.30
CA ASP A 127 -0.51 -9.10 -18.97
C ASP A 127 0.63 -8.55 -18.11
N VAL A 128 0.59 -8.73 -16.79
CA VAL A 128 1.62 -8.27 -15.84
C VAL A 128 2.38 -9.41 -15.17
N GLU A 129 2.19 -10.66 -15.58
CA GLU A 129 2.73 -11.86 -14.93
C GLU A 129 4.25 -11.82 -14.70
N GLU A 130 5.00 -11.25 -15.62
CA GLU A 130 6.46 -11.13 -15.49
C GLU A 130 6.90 -10.16 -14.38
N ASN A 131 6.07 -9.15 -14.07
CA ASN A 131 6.39 -8.04 -13.17
C ASN A 131 5.48 -8.00 -11.91
N PHE A 132 4.64 -9.03 -11.75
CA PHE A 132 3.70 -9.15 -10.62
C PHE A 132 3.81 -10.55 -9.99
N ARG A 133 3.96 -10.60 -8.69
CA ARG A 133 4.05 -11.85 -7.92
C ARG A 133 3.09 -11.82 -6.74
N THR A 134 2.40 -12.93 -6.53
CA THR A 134 1.49 -13.09 -5.40
C THR A 134 1.38 -14.56 -5.02
N ASP A 135 1.04 -14.85 -3.79
CA ASP A 135 0.63 -16.19 -3.32
C ASP A 135 -0.90 -16.40 -3.37
N LEU A 136 -1.65 -15.38 -3.83
CA LEU A 136 -3.08 -15.52 -4.06
C LEU A 136 -3.36 -16.46 -5.23
N SER A 137 -4.19 -17.47 -5.00
CA SER A 137 -4.76 -18.24 -6.10
C SER A 137 -5.70 -17.37 -6.95
N MET A 138 -5.95 -17.77 -8.19
CA MET A 138 -6.91 -17.08 -9.08
C MET A 138 -8.30 -16.92 -8.44
N ARG A 139 -8.74 -17.91 -7.66
CA ARG A 139 -10.03 -17.85 -6.95
C ARG A 139 -10.02 -16.74 -5.89
N GLN A 140 -8.95 -16.65 -5.12
CA GLN A 140 -8.79 -15.62 -4.08
C GLN A 140 -8.65 -14.23 -4.70
N SER A 141 -7.87 -14.09 -5.77
CA SER A 141 -7.74 -12.83 -6.51
C SER A 141 -9.09 -12.33 -7.02
N LEU A 142 -9.92 -13.23 -7.57
CA LEU A 142 -11.26 -12.89 -8.04
C LEU A 142 -12.22 -12.55 -6.88
N ALA A 143 -12.11 -13.27 -5.75
CA ALA A 143 -12.92 -12.97 -4.56
C ALA A 143 -12.56 -11.58 -4.01
N LEU A 144 -11.27 -11.27 -3.86
CA LEU A 144 -10.82 -9.95 -3.42
C LEU A 144 -11.22 -8.83 -4.38
N ALA A 145 -11.16 -9.08 -5.69
CA ALA A 145 -11.60 -8.10 -6.69
C ALA A 145 -13.12 -7.82 -6.58
N ARG A 146 -13.93 -8.83 -6.29
CA ARG A 146 -15.37 -8.64 -6.02
C ARG A 146 -15.60 -7.85 -4.75
N MET A 147 -14.94 -8.22 -3.65
CA MET A 147 -15.02 -7.46 -2.40
C MET A 147 -14.62 -6.01 -2.59
N ALA A 148 -13.52 -5.75 -3.30
CA ALA A 148 -13.05 -4.40 -3.58
C ALA A 148 -14.05 -3.57 -4.41
N ASN A 149 -14.85 -4.23 -5.25
CA ASN A 149 -15.93 -3.57 -6.01
C ASN A 149 -17.13 -3.21 -5.12
N ASP A 150 -17.41 -4.03 -4.10
CA ASP A 150 -18.56 -3.85 -3.21
C ASP A 150 -18.27 -2.85 -2.07
N ILE A 151 -16.98 -2.55 -1.82
CA ILE A 151 -16.58 -1.54 -0.84
C ILE A 151 -16.81 -0.15 -1.44
N ASP A 152 -17.62 0.68 -0.78
CA ASP A 152 -17.75 2.09 -1.13
C ASP A 152 -16.44 2.83 -0.83
N GLY A 153 -16.03 3.72 -1.74
CA GLY A 153 -14.81 4.53 -1.58
C GLY A 153 -14.79 5.35 -0.31
N ASP A 154 -15.94 5.82 0.12
CA ASP A 154 -16.11 6.63 1.34
C ASP A 154 -15.89 5.81 2.62
N ASN A 155 -15.96 4.47 2.53
CA ASN A 155 -15.70 3.56 3.64
C ASN A 155 -14.22 3.14 3.76
N ILE A 156 -13.32 3.68 2.92
CA ILE A 156 -11.89 3.43 3.02
C ILE A 156 -11.27 4.45 3.96
N VAL A 157 -10.94 4.00 5.16
CA VAL A 157 -10.22 4.81 6.15
C VAL A 157 -8.72 4.57 5.99
N SER A 158 -7.96 5.68 5.92
CA SER A 158 -6.50 5.63 5.87
C SER A 158 -5.94 6.06 7.23
N HIS A 159 -5.08 5.24 7.80
CA HIS A 159 -4.37 5.54 9.03
C HIS A 159 -2.91 5.87 8.74
N SER A 160 -2.35 6.82 9.48
CA SER A 160 -0.95 7.20 9.39
C SER A 160 -0.23 6.87 10.69
N LEU A 161 0.95 6.28 10.59
CA LEU A 161 1.79 5.98 11.76
C LEU A 161 2.64 7.17 12.20
N LEU A 162 2.53 8.33 11.56
CA LEU A 162 3.37 9.50 11.86
C LEU A 162 3.26 9.98 13.30
N GLU A 163 2.06 9.93 13.87
CA GLU A 163 1.82 10.34 15.26
C GLU A 163 2.57 9.44 16.26
N CYS A 164 2.91 8.23 15.83
CA CYS A 164 3.65 7.23 16.59
C CYS A 164 5.12 7.14 16.18
N THR A 165 5.67 8.20 15.56
CA THR A 165 7.07 8.20 15.11
C THR A 165 7.78 9.50 15.47
N SER A 166 9.11 9.47 15.53
CA SER A 166 9.98 10.63 15.70
C SER A 166 11.18 10.54 14.77
N ASP A 167 11.70 11.69 14.36
CA ASP A 167 12.92 11.75 13.56
C ASP A 167 14.16 11.62 14.45
N ALA A 168 15.14 10.84 14.02
CA ALA A 168 16.44 10.71 14.67
C ALA A 168 17.57 10.72 13.65
N TRP A 169 18.70 11.28 14.04
CA TRP A 169 19.95 11.25 13.29
C TRP A 169 20.96 10.38 14.04
N ILE A 170 21.36 9.27 13.43
CA ILE A 170 22.31 8.33 14.01
C ILE A 170 23.47 8.21 13.03
N GLU A 171 24.68 8.56 13.47
CA GLU A 171 25.89 8.53 12.65
C GLU A 171 25.76 9.24 11.28
N GLY A 172 25.02 10.37 11.24
CA GLY A 172 24.82 11.14 10.01
C GLY A 172 23.75 10.59 9.07
N ILE A 173 23.02 9.55 9.49
CA ILE A 173 21.91 8.93 8.75
C ILE A 173 20.59 9.31 9.42
N SER A 174 19.61 9.75 8.63
CA SER A 174 18.25 10.01 9.09
C SER A 174 17.48 8.72 9.28
N TYR A 175 16.82 8.58 10.42
CA TYR A 175 15.91 7.48 10.77
C TYR A 175 14.56 8.04 11.21
N VAL A 176 13.51 7.31 10.92
CA VAL A 176 12.19 7.46 11.54
C VAL A 176 12.11 6.39 12.63
N MET A 177 12.07 6.84 13.88
CA MET A 177 12.04 5.95 15.05
C MET A 177 10.58 5.69 15.45
N PRO A 178 10.17 4.43 15.54
CA PRO A 178 8.82 4.08 15.97
C PRO A 178 8.66 4.17 17.50
N ASP A 179 7.52 4.64 17.93
CA ASP A 179 6.97 4.39 19.26
C ASP A 179 6.09 3.13 19.18
N TRP A 180 6.65 2.00 19.60
CA TRP A 180 5.98 0.72 19.45
C TRP A 180 4.74 0.57 20.31
N ASP A 181 4.67 1.20 21.48
CA ASP A 181 3.48 1.14 22.35
C ASP A 181 2.31 1.89 21.67
N CYS A 182 2.59 3.06 21.09
CA CYS A 182 1.62 3.81 20.30
C CYS A 182 1.17 3.02 19.05
N ILE A 183 2.12 2.45 18.30
CA ILE A 183 1.82 1.67 17.08
C ILE A 183 0.98 0.43 17.41
N HIS A 184 1.33 -0.33 18.45
CA HIS A 184 0.56 -1.52 18.83
C HIS A 184 -0.84 -1.16 19.32
N GLY A 185 -0.99 -0.05 20.04
CA GLY A 185 -2.31 0.48 20.42
C GLY A 185 -3.18 0.75 19.19
N MET A 186 -2.63 1.47 18.20
CA MET A 186 -3.30 1.76 16.94
C MET A 186 -3.61 0.47 16.13
N MET A 187 -2.67 -0.48 16.06
CA MET A 187 -2.90 -1.75 15.34
C MET A 187 -4.02 -2.56 15.97
N ASN A 188 -4.09 -2.62 17.31
CA ASN A 188 -5.15 -3.33 18.01
C ASN A 188 -6.55 -2.69 17.80
N GLU A 189 -6.60 -1.38 17.59
CA GLU A 189 -7.86 -0.68 17.26
C GLU A 189 -8.29 -0.97 15.81
N ILE A 190 -7.36 -0.92 14.86
CA ILE A 190 -7.64 -1.08 13.42
C ILE A 190 -7.85 -2.55 13.04
N MET A 191 -7.05 -3.43 13.62
CA MET A 191 -7.05 -4.87 13.37
C MET A 191 -7.02 -5.61 14.71
N PRO A 192 -8.15 -5.65 15.43
CA PRO A 192 -8.20 -6.38 16.68
C PRO A 192 -7.76 -7.84 16.46
N PRO A 193 -7.04 -8.42 17.42
CA PRO A 193 -6.65 -9.82 17.33
C PRO A 193 -7.89 -10.66 17.09
N ASP A 194 -7.75 -11.67 16.22
CA ASP A 194 -8.83 -12.61 15.90
C ASP A 194 -9.19 -13.35 17.21
N THR A 195 -10.18 -12.84 17.93
CA THR A 195 -10.78 -13.57 19.04
C THR A 195 -11.61 -14.66 18.39
N GLY A 196 -10.98 -15.84 18.23
CA GLY A 196 -11.69 -17.04 17.82
C GLY A 196 -13.00 -17.19 18.62
N PRO A 197 -13.98 -17.93 18.14
CA PRO A 197 -15.27 -18.04 18.82
C PRO A 197 -15.03 -18.28 20.31
N GLU A 198 -15.46 -17.31 21.13
CA GLU A 198 -15.41 -17.39 22.58
C GLU A 198 -15.85 -18.79 22.99
N ASP A 199 -15.03 -19.49 23.77
CA ASP A 199 -15.43 -20.69 24.47
C ASP A 199 -16.72 -20.33 25.24
N GLN A 200 -17.86 -20.65 24.65
CA GLN A 200 -19.13 -20.60 25.35
C GLN A 200 -18.96 -21.60 26.51
N GLU A 201 -18.70 -21.07 27.69
CA GLU A 201 -18.83 -21.84 28.92
C GLU A 201 -20.19 -22.52 28.87
N VAL A 202 -20.15 -23.81 28.59
CA VAL A 202 -21.31 -24.66 28.72
C VAL A 202 -21.63 -24.68 30.22
N GLU A 203 -22.56 -23.81 30.66
CA GLU A 203 -23.21 -23.98 31.94
C GLU A 203 -23.79 -25.38 31.97
N THR A 204 -23.08 -26.31 32.63
CA THR A 204 -23.63 -27.59 33.02
C THR A 204 -24.63 -27.31 34.12
N GLU A 205 -25.91 -27.25 33.78
CA GLU A 205 -26.97 -27.44 34.75
C GLU A 205 -26.84 -28.87 35.29
N ASP A 206 -26.45 -28.97 36.53
CA ASP A 206 -26.45 -30.21 37.31
C ASP A 206 -27.93 -30.53 37.70
N PRO A 207 -28.34 -31.81 37.67
CA PRO A 207 -29.70 -32.27 37.88
C PRO A 207 -30.22 -32.16 39.32
#